data_71dbb89feb0c13c62d0090fffce4a8a4
#
_entry.id   71dbb89feb0c13c62d0090fffce4a8a4
#
_cell.length_a   1.000
_cell.length_b   1.000
_cell.length_c   1.000
_cell.angle_alpha   90.00
_cell.angle_beta   90.00
_cell.angle_gamma   90.00
#
_symmetry.space_group_name_H-M   'P 1'
#
loop_
_entity.id
_entity.type
_entity.pdbx_description
1 polymer ?
#
loop_
_entity_poly.entity_id
_entity_poly.type
_entity_poly.pdbx_seq_one_letter_code
_entity_poly.pdbx_strand_id
1 'polypeptide(L)'
;MLTQTQIDFYKKQGFLAVDNVLPDDLVTELRRVTDDFVEQSRAFTEHTDVFDLEPGHTAAEPRLRRLKNPVHQHIVYDQAWRHSAVLDIVEQLVGPGVRANNHKLNIKAPSHGSAVEWHQDWAFYPHTNDDVLAVGIAMDDMMMENGCLLVVPGSHKGPIYSHHENGRFVGAITEDAPGTENPVPIEIKAGGISIHHARTLHASVPNRSQRSRRLLLFEYCALDAWPLLGAMSLTDWKHYLDSILRGTPCNRPRLESVPVELPWPPPERIGSIYEMQTLAQKKPLAQAR
;
A
#
# COMPACT_ATOMS: atom_id res chain seq x y z
N MET A 1 -15.64 3.80 14.05
CA MET A 1 -16.12 2.39 14.26
C MET A 1 -16.92 1.98 13.06
N LEU A 2 -16.63 0.81 12.50
CA LEU A 2 -17.39 0.21 11.40
C LEU A 2 -18.71 -0.36 11.88
N THR A 3 -19.74 -0.31 11.04
CA THR A 3 -20.98 -1.07 11.23
C THR A 3 -20.76 -2.54 10.89
N GLN A 4 -21.62 -3.43 11.39
CA GLN A 4 -21.54 -4.85 11.05
C GLN A 4 -21.67 -5.10 9.54
N THR A 5 -22.50 -4.33 8.85
CA THR A 5 -22.63 -4.40 7.38
C THR A 5 -21.31 -4.08 6.65
N GLN A 6 -20.53 -3.10 7.13
CA GLN A 6 -19.23 -2.77 6.57
C GLN A 6 -18.20 -3.88 6.82
N ILE A 7 -18.20 -4.47 8.03
CA ILE A 7 -17.35 -5.62 8.37
C ILE A 7 -17.67 -6.82 7.48
N ASP A 8 -18.95 -7.13 7.31
CA ASP A 8 -19.40 -8.24 6.46
C ASP A 8 -19.07 -7.99 4.99
N PHE A 9 -19.20 -6.75 4.53
CA PHE A 9 -18.78 -6.35 3.19
C PHE A 9 -17.28 -6.57 2.99
N TYR A 10 -16.42 -6.09 3.92
CA TYR A 10 -14.98 -6.31 3.83
C TYR A 10 -14.63 -7.80 3.82
N LYS A 11 -15.21 -8.60 4.71
CA LYS A 11 -15.00 -10.07 4.75
C LYS A 11 -15.44 -10.76 3.45
N LYS A 12 -16.46 -10.23 2.78
CA LYS A 12 -16.95 -10.79 1.52
C LYS A 12 -16.12 -10.34 0.33
N GLN A 13 -15.78 -9.07 0.25
CA GLN A 13 -15.23 -8.41 -0.93
C GLN A 13 -13.70 -8.20 -0.86
N GLY A 14 -13.09 -8.21 0.34
CA GLY A 14 -11.65 -7.99 0.53
C GLY A 14 -11.22 -6.53 0.49
N PHE A 15 -12.14 -5.59 0.44
CA PHE A 15 -11.85 -4.15 0.48
C PHE A 15 -12.98 -3.37 1.12
N LEU A 16 -12.67 -2.12 1.51
CA LEU A 16 -13.65 -1.17 2.05
C LEU A 16 -13.17 0.27 1.80
N ALA A 17 -14.10 1.19 1.62
CA ALA A 17 -13.89 2.63 1.66
C ALA A 17 -14.63 3.22 2.86
N VAL A 18 -13.99 4.12 3.60
CA VAL A 18 -14.60 4.81 4.74
C VAL A 18 -14.27 6.29 4.64
N ASP A 19 -15.29 7.12 4.52
CA ASP A 19 -15.13 8.58 4.45
C ASP A 19 -14.94 9.21 5.83
N ASN A 20 -14.31 10.38 5.86
CA ASN A 20 -14.21 11.26 7.04
C ASN A 20 -13.60 10.56 8.28
N VAL A 21 -12.48 9.86 8.10
CA VAL A 21 -11.78 9.15 9.19
C VAL A 21 -10.76 10.06 9.88
N LEU A 22 -10.01 10.84 9.10
CA LEU A 22 -9.03 11.79 9.63
C LEU A 22 -9.62 13.22 9.66
N PRO A 23 -9.27 14.01 10.69
CA PRO A 23 -9.70 15.41 10.76
C PRO A 23 -8.97 16.27 9.73
N ASP A 24 -9.63 17.35 9.29
CA ASP A 24 -9.15 18.21 8.19
C ASP A 24 -7.81 18.89 8.49
N ASP A 25 -7.55 19.25 9.75
CA ASP A 25 -6.31 19.86 10.19
C ASP A 25 -5.11 18.88 10.02
N LEU A 26 -5.28 17.59 10.36
CA LEU A 26 -4.25 16.57 10.15
C LEU A 26 -4.02 16.35 8.66
N VAL A 27 -5.07 16.28 7.85
CA VAL A 27 -4.95 16.13 6.39
C VAL A 27 -4.22 17.34 5.77
N THR A 28 -4.52 18.53 6.25
CA THR A 28 -3.86 19.77 5.81
C THR A 28 -2.37 19.75 6.14
N GLU A 29 -2.00 19.33 7.35
CA GLU A 29 -0.60 19.25 7.76
C GLU A 29 0.15 18.12 7.00
N LEU A 30 -0.50 16.97 6.78
CA LEU A 30 0.06 15.91 5.93
C LEU A 30 0.39 16.41 4.51
N ARG A 31 -0.50 17.20 3.91
CA ARG A 31 -0.26 17.82 2.59
C ARG A 31 0.92 18.78 2.64
N ARG A 32 0.92 19.70 3.61
CA ARG A 32 1.99 20.70 3.76
C ARG A 32 3.36 20.04 3.88
N VAL A 33 3.50 19.07 4.78
CA VAL A 33 4.75 18.33 4.97
C VAL A 33 5.15 17.55 3.72
N THR A 34 4.17 16.97 3.03
CA THR A 34 4.46 16.24 1.77
C THR A 34 4.94 17.19 0.67
N ASP A 35 4.36 18.38 0.57
CA ASP A 35 4.79 19.39 -0.41
C ASP A 35 6.21 19.88 -0.09
N ASP A 36 6.61 20.01 1.18
CA ASP A 36 7.99 20.29 1.57
C ASP A 36 8.97 19.20 1.09
N PHE A 37 8.58 17.91 1.16
CA PHE A 37 9.40 16.81 0.63
C PHE A 37 9.47 16.82 -0.91
N VAL A 38 8.40 17.19 -1.59
CA VAL A 38 8.42 17.39 -3.06
C VAL A 38 9.40 18.49 -3.43
N GLU A 39 9.39 19.62 -2.72
CA GLU A 39 10.36 20.71 -2.94
C GLU A 39 11.80 20.28 -2.64
N GLN A 40 12.04 19.55 -1.55
CA GLN A 40 13.36 19.01 -1.23
C GLN A 40 13.90 18.05 -2.32
N SER A 41 13.00 17.32 -3.00
CA SER A 41 13.39 16.38 -4.05
C SER A 41 14.05 17.07 -5.26
N ARG A 42 13.87 18.38 -5.44
CA ARG A 42 14.55 19.19 -6.50
C ARG A 42 16.07 19.07 -6.49
N ALA A 43 16.64 18.78 -5.33
CA ALA A 43 18.11 18.67 -5.18
C ALA A 43 18.68 17.36 -5.74
N PHE A 44 17.83 16.43 -6.19
CA PHE A 44 18.24 15.09 -6.60
C PHE A 44 17.89 14.81 -8.05
N THR A 45 18.76 14.06 -8.73
CA THR A 45 18.57 13.62 -10.12
C THR A 45 18.38 12.09 -10.22
N GLU A 46 18.61 11.38 -9.12
CA GLU A 46 18.51 9.93 -9.00
C GLU A 46 17.72 9.54 -7.76
N HIS A 47 17.26 8.29 -7.70
CA HIS A 47 16.61 7.75 -6.51
C HIS A 47 17.57 7.76 -5.32
N THR A 48 17.02 8.02 -4.14
CA THR A 48 17.77 7.98 -2.88
C THR A 48 17.13 6.98 -1.91
N ASP A 49 17.64 6.87 -0.70
CA ASP A 49 17.01 6.08 0.37
C ASP A 49 15.69 6.69 0.85
N VAL A 50 15.44 7.96 0.55
CA VAL A 50 14.21 8.70 0.93
C VAL A 50 13.29 8.93 -0.26
N PHE A 51 13.84 9.31 -1.41
CA PHE A 51 13.08 9.74 -2.58
C PHE A 51 13.14 8.72 -3.71
N ASP A 52 11.97 8.34 -4.22
CA ASP A 52 11.80 7.61 -5.48
C ASP A 52 11.17 8.59 -6.49
N LEU A 53 11.89 8.90 -7.56
CA LEU A 53 11.56 9.96 -8.50
C LEU A 53 10.80 9.41 -9.71
N GLU A 54 9.83 10.16 -10.23
CA GLU A 54 9.16 9.82 -11.49
C GLU A 54 10.12 10.00 -12.68
N PRO A 55 9.95 9.23 -13.76
CA PRO A 55 10.59 9.54 -15.03
C PRO A 55 10.28 10.98 -15.47
N GLY A 56 11.31 11.71 -15.85
CA GLY A 56 11.19 13.12 -16.21
C GLY A 56 11.18 14.11 -15.05
N HIS A 57 11.51 13.65 -13.82
CA HIS A 57 11.80 14.55 -12.70
C HIS A 57 12.97 15.46 -13.02
N THR A 58 12.83 16.75 -12.69
CA THR A 58 13.89 17.76 -12.81
C THR A 58 13.85 18.73 -11.64
N ALA A 59 14.93 19.48 -11.43
CA ALA A 59 14.96 20.55 -10.43
C ALA A 59 13.91 21.65 -10.72
N ALA A 60 13.62 21.93 -12.00
CA ALA A 60 12.60 22.91 -12.40
C ALA A 60 11.18 22.37 -12.18
N GLU A 61 10.98 21.08 -12.42
CA GLU A 61 9.69 20.40 -12.32
C GLU A 61 9.85 19.13 -11.47
N PRO A 62 9.74 19.22 -10.12
CA PRO A 62 9.92 18.08 -9.25
C PRO A 62 8.74 17.11 -9.38
N ARG A 63 9.05 15.84 -9.60
CA ARG A 63 8.09 14.76 -9.72
C ARG A 63 8.49 13.63 -8.78
N LEU A 64 8.14 13.80 -7.50
CA LEU A 64 8.35 12.77 -6.48
C LEU A 64 7.25 11.70 -6.65
N ARG A 65 7.68 10.46 -6.94
CA ARG A 65 6.79 9.31 -7.11
C ARG A 65 6.46 8.64 -5.78
N ARG A 66 7.46 8.56 -4.89
CA ARG A 66 7.31 7.92 -3.59
C ARG A 66 8.24 8.54 -2.56
N LEU A 67 7.69 8.82 -1.38
CA LEU A 67 8.48 9.05 -0.16
C LEU A 67 8.61 7.69 0.55
N LYS A 68 9.85 7.24 0.72
CA LYS A 68 10.17 5.98 1.40
C LYS A 68 10.19 6.22 2.91
N ASN A 69 9.65 5.26 3.65
CA ASN A 69 9.64 5.27 5.12
C ASN A 69 9.13 6.60 5.74
N PRO A 70 7.95 7.12 5.31
CA PRO A 70 7.47 8.44 5.73
C PRO A 70 7.40 8.61 7.25
N VAL A 71 7.01 7.59 8.01
CA VAL A 71 6.93 7.64 9.49
C VAL A 71 8.27 8.00 10.13
N HIS A 72 9.39 7.60 9.53
CA HIS A 72 10.72 7.94 10.00
C HIS A 72 11.22 9.31 9.49
N GLN A 73 10.52 9.90 8.52
CA GLN A 73 10.90 11.19 7.95
C GLN A 73 10.27 12.37 8.70
N HIS A 74 9.03 12.23 9.17
CA HIS A 74 8.35 13.31 9.88
C HIS A 74 7.25 12.78 10.81
N ILE A 75 7.11 13.42 11.99
CA ILE A 75 6.19 13.02 13.06
C ILE A 75 4.71 13.00 12.62
N VAL A 76 4.31 13.83 11.66
CA VAL A 76 2.92 13.88 11.17
C VAL A 76 2.47 12.55 10.57
N TYR A 77 3.38 11.82 9.91
CA TYR A 77 3.08 10.50 9.36
C TYR A 77 2.94 9.44 10.46
N ASP A 78 3.72 9.53 11.53
CA ASP A 78 3.56 8.67 12.72
C ASP A 78 2.24 8.96 13.44
N GLN A 79 1.85 10.23 13.54
CA GLN A 79 0.55 10.62 14.10
C GLN A 79 -0.62 10.03 13.28
N ALA A 80 -0.52 10.05 11.94
CA ALA A 80 -1.51 9.43 11.07
C ALA A 80 -1.52 7.90 11.22
N TRP A 81 -0.34 7.28 11.34
CA TRP A 81 -0.19 5.83 11.50
C TRP A 81 -0.83 5.31 12.79
N ARG A 82 -0.64 6.07 13.87
CA ARG A 82 -1.18 5.75 15.21
C ARG A 82 -2.54 6.38 15.48
N HIS A 83 -3.17 6.99 14.48
CA HIS A 83 -4.44 7.68 14.69
C HIS A 83 -5.51 6.71 15.20
N SER A 84 -6.15 7.05 16.33
CA SER A 84 -7.06 6.13 17.03
C SER A 84 -8.21 5.66 16.13
N ALA A 85 -8.81 6.55 15.34
CA ALA A 85 -9.93 6.19 14.45
C ALA A 85 -9.50 5.18 13.38
N VAL A 86 -8.25 5.23 12.88
CA VAL A 86 -7.70 4.24 11.95
C VAL A 86 -7.49 2.90 12.66
N LEU A 87 -6.84 2.92 13.83
CA LEU A 87 -6.55 1.71 14.59
C LEU A 87 -7.82 1.01 15.09
N ASP A 88 -8.86 1.77 15.49
CA ASP A 88 -10.15 1.21 15.89
C ASP A 88 -10.85 0.47 14.74
N ILE A 89 -10.69 0.96 13.51
CA ILE A 89 -11.20 0.31 12.29
C ILE A 89 -10.38 -0.95 11.98
N VAL A 90 -9.05 -0.84 12.02
CA VAL A 90 -8.15 -1.97 11.74
C VAL A 90 -8.40 -3.12 12.72
N GLU A 91 -8.49 -2.81 14.02
CA GLU A 91 -8.73 -3.83 15.07
C GLU A 91 -10.06 -4.57 14.88
N GLN A 92 -11.10 -3.90 14.36
CA GLN A 92 -12.36 -4.57 14.01
C GLN A 92 -12.23 -5.58 12.86
N LEU A 93 -11.20 -5.43 12.01
CA LEU A 93 -11.01 -6.26 10.81
C LEU A 93 -10.00 -7.39 11.02
N VAL A 94 -8.89 -7.14 11.75
CA VAL A 94 -7.82 -8.14 11.96
C VAL A 94 -7.89 -8.81 13.33
N GLY A 95 -8.80 -8.39 14.21
CA GLY A 95 -8.95 -8.92 15.56
C GLY A 95 -8.22 -8.12 16.63
N PRO A 96 -8.27 -8.60 17.91
CA PRO A 96 -7.75 -7.85 19.04
C PRO A 96 -6.23 -7.74 18.97
N GLY A 97 -5.77 -6.50 18.90
CA GLY A 97 -4.36 -6.17 18.80
C GLY A 97 -3.85 -6.04 17.36
N VAL A 98 -3.10 -4.96 17.16
CA VAL A 98 -2.63 -4.52 15.84
C VAL A 98 -1.14 -4.29 15.89
N ARG A 99 -0.43 -4.85 14.92
CA ARG A 99 0.98 -4.60 14.66
C ARG A 99 1.16 -3.85 13.36
N ALA A 100 2.09 -2.92 13.38
CA ALA A 100 2.60 -2.24 12.19
C ALA A 100 3.44 -3.20 11.33
N ASN A 101 3.27 -3.16 10.03
CA ASN A 101 4.05 -3.97 9.10
C ASN A 101 4.93 -3.12 8.19
N ASN A 102 4.35 -2.19 7.43
CA ASN A 102 5.07 -1.35 6.48
C ASN A 102 4.37 0.00 6.29
N HIS A 103 5.10 0.97 5.75
CA HIS A 103 4.55 2.28 5.42
C HIS A 103 5.23 2.91 4.20
N LYS A 104 4.43 3.56 3.37
CA LYS A 104 4.89 4.21 2.13
C LYS A 104 3.94 5.35 1.75
N LEU A 105 4.46 6.40 1.13
CA LEU A 105 3.66 7.47 0.55
C LEU A 105 3.85 7.48 -0.95
N ASN A 106 2.81 7.14 -1.69
CA ASN A 106 2.82 7.14 -3.15
C ASN A 106 2.15 8.42 -3.67
N ILE A 107 2.86 9.12 -4.54
CA ILE A 107 2.43 10.39 -5.13
C ILE A 107 2.30 10.17 -6.64
N LYS A 108 1.15 10.52 -7.18
CA LYS A 108 0.96 10.61 -8.63
C LYS A 108 0.88 12.09 -9.02
N ALA A 109 1.97 12.61 -9.57
CA ALA A 109 2.04 13.98 -10.05
C ALA A 109 0.98 14.24 -11.13
N PRO A 110 0.49 15.49 -11.30
CA PRO A 110 -0.44 15.84 -12.35
C PRO A 110 0.08 15.41 -13.73
N SER A 111 -0.74 14.73 -14.52
CA SER A 111 -0.45 14.27 -15.89
C SER A 111 0.73 13.31 -16.06
N HIS A 112 1.46 12.97 -14.99
CA HIS A 112 2.72 12.22 -15.05
C HIS A 112 2.82 11.05 -14.06
N GLY A 113 1.84 10.85 -13.21
CA GLY A 113 1.91 9.80 -12.20
C GLY A 113 1.87 8.40 -12.82
N SER A 114 2.88 7.57 -12.52
CA SER A 114 3.02 6.20 -13.04
C SER A 114 1.89 5.27 -12.57
N ALA A 115 1.53 4.29 -13.40
CA ALA A 115 0.67 3.19 -12.99
C ALA A 115 1.37 2.32 -11.94
N VAL A 116 0.56 1.59 -11.16
CA VAL A 116 1.00 0.39 -10.45
C VAL A 116 0.22 -0.77 -11.04
N GLU A 117 0.93 -1.72 -11.62
CA GLU A 117 0.35 -2.89 -12.28
C GLU A 117 -0.34 -3.82 -11.26
N TRP A 118 -1.19 -4.71 -11.77
CA TRP A 118 -1.90 -5.69 -10.97
C TRP A 118 -0.98 -6.52 -10.11
N HIS A 119 -1.28 -6.61 -8.82
CA HIS A 119 -0.52 -7.39 -7.85
C HIS A 119 -1.37 -7.76 -6.64
N GLN A 120 -0.81 -8.59 -5.79
CA GLN A 120 -1.30 -8.90 -4.45
C GLN A 120 -0.18 -8.55 -3.47
N ASP A 121 -0.46 -7.72 -2.50
CA ASP A 121 0.52 -7.34 -1.46
C ASP A 121 1.10 -8.57 -0.74
N TRP A 122 0.27 -9.60 -0.58
CA TRP A 122 0.66 -10.88 0.02
C TRP A 122 1.90 -11.52 -0.63
N ALA A 123 2.10 -11.35 -1.92
CA ALA A 123 3.25 -11.90 -2.62
C ALA A 123 4.59 -11.27 -2.17
N PHE A 124 4.55 -10.06 -1.61
CA PHE A 124 5.74 -9.36 -1.10
C PHE A 124 6.08 -9.72 0.34
N TYR A 125 5.07 -10.03 1.16
CA TYR A 125 5.21 -10.27 2.59
C TYR A 125 4.19 -11.29 3.12
N PRO A 126 4.31 -12.56 2.73
CA PRO A 126 3.46 -13.59 3.27
C PRO A 126 3.71 -13.79 4.78
N HIS A 127 2.64 -14.07 5.51
CA HIS A 127 2.64 -14.28 6.96
C HIS A 127 2.09 -15.66 7.31
N THR A 128 2.12 -16.02 8.59
CA THR A 128 1.59 -17.29 9.10
C THR A 128 0.06 -17.41 9.02
N ASN A 129 -0.64 -16.29 8.91
CA ASN A 129 -2.06 -16.16 8.60
C ASN A 129 -2.29 -14.88 7.82
N ASP A 130 -3.45 -14.72 7.18
CA ASP A 130 -3.72 -13.63 6.26
C ASP A 130 -4.53 -12.47 6.86
N ASP A 131 -4.61 -12.35 8.19
CA ASP A 131 -5.09 -11.15 8.86
C ASP A 131 -4.07 -10.00 8.71
N VAL A 132 -3.84 -9.63 7.46
CA VAL A 132 -2.95 -8.59 6.99
C VAL A 132 -3.70 -7.71 5.99
N LEU A 133 -3.65 -6.42 6.19
CA LEU A 133 -4.34 -5.45 5.34
C LEU A 133 -3.53 -4.16 5.14
N ALA A 134 -3.83 -3.46 4.07
CA ALA A 134 -3.32 -2.12 3.82
C ALA A 134 -4.43 -1.07 4.00
N VAL A 135 -4.07 0.04 4.63
CA VAL A 135 -4.91 1.24 4.74
C VAL A 135 -4.27 2.35 3.95
N GLY A 136 -4.98 2.88 2.97
CA GLY A 136 -4.58 4.05 2.21
C GLY A 136 -5.31 5.29 2.71
N ILE A 137 -4.60 6.23 3.31
CA ILE A 137 -5.15 7.53 3.71
C ILE A 137 -5.12 8.46 2.50
N ALA A 138 -6.28 8.93 2.09
CA ALA A 138 -6.44 9.89 1.01
C ALA A 138 -6.08 11.29 1.49
N MET A 139 -4.94 11.82 1.07
CA MET A 139 -4.63 13.23 1.31
C MET A 139 -5.35 14.15 0.34
N ASP A 140 -5.65 13.67 -0.86
CA ASP A 140 -6.43 14.35 -1.91
C ASP A 140 -7.65 13.52 -2.26
N ASP A 141 -8.66 14.13 -2.87
CA ASP A 141 -9.76 13.38 -3.45
C ASP A 141 -9.21 12.37 -4.47
N MET A 142 -9.52 11.12 -4.29
CA MET A 142 -9.09 10.04 -5.17
C MET A 142 -10.23 9.64 -6.09
N MET A 143 -10.01 9.84 -7.37
CA MET A 143 -10.96 9.58 -8.43
C MET A 143 -10.30 8.73 -9.51
N MET A 144 -11.09 8.14 -10.38
CA MET A 144 -10.57 7.35 -11.50
C MET A 144 -9.58 8.15 -12.36
N GLU A 145 -9.86 9.42 -12.62
CA GLU A 145 -9.04 10.29 -13.46
C GLU A 145 -7.66 10.59 -12.90
N ASN A 146 -7.47 10.58 -11.56
CA ASN A 146 -6.18 10.84 -10.92
C ASN A 146 -5.50 9.57 -10.38
N GLY A 147 -6.01 8.41 -10.75
CA GLY A 147 -5.39 7.12 -10.46
C GLY A 147 -5.72 6.58 -9.07
N CYS A 148 -6.99 6.54 -8.69
CA CYS A 148 -7.46 5.84 -7.50
C CYS A 148 -7.09 4.35 -7.55
N LEU A 149 -7.27 3.67 -6.43
CA LEU A 149 -7.06 2.23 -6.35
C LEU A 149 -8.15 1.50 -7.14
N LEU A 150 -7.74 0.48 -7.90
CA LEU A 150 -8.61 -0.48 -8.56
C LEU A 150 -8.50 -1.82 -7.83
N VAL A 151 -9.62 -2.48 -7.58
CA VAL A 151 -9.65 -3.79 -6.91
C VAL A 151 -10.52 -4.78 -7.66
N VAL A 152 -10.21 -6.06 -7.52
CA VAL A 152 -11.08 -7.17 -7.96
C VAL A 152 -11.83 -7.69 -6.72
N PRO A 153 -13.14 -7.45 -6.61
CA PRO A 153 -13.93 -7.86 -5.46
C PRO A 153 -13.89 -9.38 -5.23
N GLY A 154 -13.67 -9.79 -3.97
CA GLY A 154 -13.65 -11.21 -3.58
C GLY A 154 -12.36 -11.95 -3.91
N SER A 155 -11.41 -11.33 -4.64
CA SER A 155 -10.17 -11.97 -5.07
C SER A 155 -9.25 -12.41 -3.93
N HIS A 156 -9.36 -11.82 -2.74
CA HIS A 156 -8.62 -12.23 -1.56
C HIS A 156 -8.89 -13.68 -1.11
N LYS A 157 -10.01 -14.28 -1.54
CA LYS A 157 -10.37 -15.68 -1.27
C LYS A 157 -9.83 -16.65 -2.34
N GLY A 158 -9.32 -16.11 -3.43
CA GLY A 158 -8.77 -16.85 -4.55
C GLY A 158 -7.31 -17.28 -4.33
N PRO A 159 -6.66 -17.74 -5.41
CA PRO A 159 -5.24 -18.09 -5.38
C PRO A 159 -4.34 -16.86 -5.20
N ILE A 160 -3.08 -17.10 -4.91
CA ILE A 160 -2.02 -16.14 -5.15
C ILE A 160 -1.50 -16.40 -6.55
N TYR A 161 -1.61 -15.39 -7.42
CA TYR A 161 -1.10 -15.46 -8.78
C TYR A 161 0.43 -15.29 -8.76
N SER A 162 1.11 -15.86 -9.74
CA SER A 162 2.56 -15.72 -9.79
C SER A 162 2.97 -14.27 -10.07
N HIS A 163 3.91 -13.79 -9.27
CA HIS A 163 4.57 -12.49 -9.41
C HIS A 163 6.01 -12.66 -9.93
N HIS A 164 6.28 -13.79 -10.62
CA HIS A 164 7.60 -14.11 -11.14
C HIS A 164 7.62 -14.09 -12.67
N GLU A 165 8.69 -13.55 -13.21
CA GLU A 165 9.00 -13.56 -14.65
C GLU A 165 10.41 -14.11 -14.84
N ASN A 166 10.60 -15.08 -15.74
CA ASN A 166 11.88 -15.73 -15.98
C ASN A 166 12.56 -16.25 -14.69
N GLY A 167 11.73 -16.77 -13.75
CA GLY A 167 12.18 -17.30 -12.47
C GLY A 167 12.64 -16.27 -11.44
N ARG A 168 12.30 -14.98 -11.62
CA ARG A 168 12.61 -13.90 -10.68
C ARG A 168 11.34 -13.13 -10.28
N PHE A 169 11.28 -12.68 -9.05
CA PHE A 169 10.18 -11.86 -8.55
C PHE A 169 10.19 -10.48 -9.23
N VAL A 170 9.07 -10.07 -9.81
CA VAL A 170 8.91 -8.78 -10.51
C VAL A 170 7.82 -7.87 -9.91
N GLY A 171 7.12 -8.34 -8.88
CA GLY A 171 6.15 -7.54 -8.13
C GLY A 171 4.89 -7.14 -8.92
N ALA A 172 4.60 -7.82 -10.03
CA ALA A 172 3.35 -7.74 -10.78
C ALA A 172 2.90 -9.15 -11.15
N ILE A 173 1.60 -9.38 -11.28
CA ILE A 173 1.12 -10.67 -11.79
C ILE A 173 1.56 -10.86 -13.24
N THR A 174 2.04 -12.06 -13.55
CA THR A 174 2.60 -12.39 -14.87
C THR A 174 1.70 -13.30 -15.69
N GLU A 175 0.63 -13.77 -15.10
CA GLU A 175 -0.37 -14.62 -15.70
C GLU A 175 -1.74 -13.93 -15.80
N ASP A 176 -2.73 -14.59 -16.41
CA ASP A 176 -4.08 -14.05 -16.50
C ASP A 176 -4.79 -14.22 -15.16
N ALA A 177 -5.34 -13.12 -14.65
CA ALA A 177 -6.11 -13.11 -13.42
C ALA A 177 -7.54 -12.64 -13.71
N PRO A 178 -8.54 -13.52 -13.56
CA PRO A 178 -9.93 -13.17 -13.80
C PRO A 178 -10.41 -12.01 -12.94
N GLY A 179 -11.22 -11.12 -13.53
CA GLY A 179 -11.78 -9.94 -12.88
C GLY A 179 -10.95 -8.67 -13.07
N THR A 180 -9.71 -8.78 -13.54
CA THR A 180 -8.88 -7.60 -13.81
C THR A 180 -9.36 -6.76 -15.00
N GLU A 181 -10.22 -7.33 -15.84
CA GLU A 181 -10.89 -6.67 -16.96
C GLU A 181 -12.09 -5.81 -16.54
N ASN A 182 -12.66 -6.06 -15.36
CA ASN A 182 -13.80 -5.33 -14.81
C ASN A 182 -13.59 -4.94 -13.34
N PRO A 183 -12.55 -4.16 -13.02
CA PRO A 183 -12.24 -3.79 -11.65
C PRO A 183 -13.22 -2.76 -11.09
N VAL A 184 -13.29 -2.70 -9.77
CA VAL A 184 -14.03 -1.66 -9.05
C VAL A 184 -13.05 -0.55 -8.62
N PRO A 185 -13.28 0.71 -9.02
CA PRO A 185 -12.50 1.84 -8.51
C PRO A 185 -12.90 2.16 -7.07
N ILE A 186 -11.90 2.40 -6.21
CA ILE A 186 -12.12 2.91 -4.85
C ILE A 186 -11.94 4.42 -4.90
N GLU A 187 -13.04 5.12 -5.14
CA GLU A 187 -13.08 6.58 -5.10
C GLU A 187 -13.41 7.04 -3.68
N ILE A 188 -12.59 7.91 -3.11
CA ILE A 188 -12.74 8.43 -1.75
C ILE A 188 -12.34 9.91 -1.68
N LYS A 189 -12.97 10.64 -0.77
CA LYS A 189 -12.61 12.02 -0.47
C LYS A 189 -11.39 12.12 0.42
N ALA A 190 -10.71 13.26 0.37
CA ALA A 190 -9.61 13.57 1.29
C ALA A 190 -10.06 13.40 2.75
N GLY A 191 -9.19 12.84 3.60
CA GLY A 191 -9.52 12.47 4.98
C GLY A 191 -10.23 11.13 5.13
N GLY A 192 -10.71 10.54 4.03
CA GLY A 192 -11.19 9.16 4.01
C GLY A 192 -10.04 8.14 3.87
N ILE A 193 -10.36 6.87 4.03
CA ILE A 193 -9.43 5.76 3.90
C ILE A 193 -9.96 4.67 2.97
N SER A 194 -9.07 4.10 2.17
CA SER A 194 -9.28 2.82 1.50
C SER A 194 -8.64 1.71 2.31
N ILE A 195 -9.28 0.57 2.40
CA ILE A 195 -8.76 -0.63 3.06
C ILE A 195 -8.80 -1.77 2.06
N HIS A 196 -7.73 -2.54 1.95
CA HIS A 196 -7.73 -3.79 1.18
C HIS A 196 -6.94 -4.88 1.90
N HIS A 197 -7.48 -6.08 1.83
CA HIS A 197 -6.83 -7.28 2.34
C HIS A 197 -5.57 -7.57 1.53
N ALA A 198 -4.49 -8.04 2.16
CA ALA A 198 -3.21 -8.24 1.48
C ALA A 198 -3.29 -9.19 0.27
N ARG A 199 -4.25 -10.11 0.23
CA ARG A 199 -4.49 -11.02 -0.89
C ARG A 199 -5.41 -10.46 -1.98
N THR A 200 -5.97 -9.26 -1.81
CA THR A 200 -6.83 -8.65 -2.83
C THR A 200 -6.00 -8.24 -4.05
N LEU A 201 -6.42 -8.70 -5.24
CA LEU A 201 -5.89 -8.19 -6.51
C LEU A 201 -6.22 -6.71 -6.63
N HIS A 202 -5.18 -5.90 -6.76
CA HIS A 202 -5.34 -4.46 -6.87
C HIS A 202 -4.27 -3.82 -7.76
N ALA A 203 -4.57 -2.62 -8.21
CA ALA A 203 -3.73 -1.85 -9.13
C ALA A 203 -4.09 -0.37 -9.07
N SER A 204 -3.39 0.49 -9.80
CA SER A 204 -3.81 1.88 -10.01
C SER A 204 -3.36 2.41 -11.36
N VAL A 205 -4.27 3.05 -12.10
CA VAL A 205 -3.98 3.67 -13.40
C VAL A 205 -3.08 4.91 -13.25
N PRO A 206 -2.47 5.39 -14.34
CA PRO A 206 -1.75 6.66 -14.34
C PRO A 206 -2.65 7.84 -13.93
N ASN A 207 -2.06 8.88 -13.37
CA ASN A 207 -2.76 10.14 -13.15
C ASN A 207 -2.81 10.95 -14.46
N ARG A 208 -4.01 11.16 -15.00
CA ARG A 208 -4.26 11.96 -16.21
C ARG A 208 -4.88 13.33 -15.92
N SER A 209 -5.15 13.60 -14.65
CA SER A 209 -5.74 14.85 -14.20
C SER A 209 -4.66 15.93 -14.02
N GLN A 210 -5.10 17.17 -13.82
CA GLN A 210 -4.24 18.30 -13.46
C GLN A 210 -4.02 18.43 -11.93
N ARG A 211 -4.43 17.44 -11.14
CA ARG A 211 -4.34 17.42 -9.68
C ARG A 211 -3.41 16.31 -9.22
N SER A 212 -2.60 16.58 -8.21
CA SER A 212 -1.83 15.54 -7.53
C SER A 212 -2.73 14.52 -6.85
N ARG A 213 -2.24 13.28 -6.68
CA ARG A 213 -2.86 12.26 -5.87
C ARG A 213 -1.85 11.69 -4.89
N ARG A 214 -1.97 12.10 -3.62
CA ARG A 214 -1.10 11.65 -2.52
C ARG A 214 -1.83 10.61 -1.69
N LEU A 215 -1.32 9.37 -1.70
CA LEU A 215 -1.87 8.24 -0.94
C LEU A 215 -0.83 7.74 0.06
N LEU A 216 -1.08 8.00 1.34
CA LEU A 216 -0.27 7.48 2.44
C LEU A 216 -0.76 6.07 2.79
N LEU A 217 0.08 5.09 2.56
CA LEU A 217 -0.23 3.67 2.74
C LEU A 217 0.44 3.14 3.99
N PHE A 218 -0.35 2.51 4.83
CA PHE A 218 0.05 1.79 6.03
C PHE A 218 -0.39 0.34 5.95
N GLU A 219 0.49 -0.58 6.23
CA GLU A 219 0.19 -2.00 6.31
C GLU A 219 0.14 -2.41 7.77
N TYR A 220 -0.93 -3.10 8.14
CA TYR A 220 -1.19 -3.60 9.48
C TYR A 220 -1.45 -5.08 9.45
N CYS A 221 -1.13 -5.76 10.56
CA CYS A 221 -1.44 -7.17 10.72
C CYS A 221 -1.87 -7.48 12.15
N ALA A 222 -2.54 -8.62 12.33
CA ALA A 222 -2.82 -9.16 13.66
C ALA A 222 -1.52 -9.43 14.42
N LEU A 223 -1.57 -9.38 15.76
CA LEU A 223 -0.38 -9.64 16.59
C LEU A 223 0.17 -11.06 16.43
N ASP A 224 -0.69 -12.01 16.09
CA ASP A 224 -0.36 -13.41 15.88
C ASP A 224 -0.02 -13.79 14.43
N ALA A 225 -0.06 -12.79 13.50
CA ALA A 225 0.42 -12.92 12.14
C ALA A 225 1.91 -12.61 12.07
N TRP A 226 2.74 -13.62 11.83
CA TRP A 226 4.20 -13.49 11.79
C TRP A 226 4.71 -13.58 10.36
N PRO A 227 5.62 -12.67 9.95
CA PRO A 227 6.17 -12.69 8.60
C PRO A 227 7.00 -13.96 8.37
N LEU A 228 6.81 -14.58 7.20
CA LEU A 228 7.55 -15.80 6.84
C LEU A 228 8.98 -15.47 6.35
N LEU A 229 9.15 -14.30 5.74
CA LEU A 229 10.47 -13.80 5.32
C LEU A 229 10.39 -12.34 4.85
N GLY A 230 11.56 -11.80 4.44
CA GLY A 230 11.68 -10.58 3.65
C GLY A 230 11.97 -9.33 4.45
N ALA A 231 11.79 -8.21 3.78
CA ALA A 231 12.04 -6.88 4.34
C ALA A 231 11.16 -6.54 5.55
N MET A 232 10.05 -7.28 5.71
CA MET A 232 9.11 -7.16 6.84
C MET A 232 9.47 -8.09 8.00
N SER A 233 10.58 -8.83 7.92
CA SER A 233 11.03 -9.71 8.97
C SER A 233 11.36 -8.91 10.24
N LEU A 234 10.91 -9.43 11.36
CA LEU A 234 11.25 -8.90 12.65
C LEU A 234 12.70 -9.29 12.99
N THR A 235 13.56 -8.29 13.16
CA THR A 235 15.00 -8.53 13.36
C THR A 235 15.33 -9.01 14.77
N ASP A 236 14.52 -8.58 15.75
CA ASP A 236 14.68 -8.93 17.15
C ASP A 236 13.40 -8.64 17.95
N TRP A 237 13.41 -8.98 19.23
CA TRP A 237 12.27 -8.78 20.14
C TRP A 237 11.93 -7.31 20.36
N LYS A 238 12.92 -6.41 20.36
CA LYS A 238 12.67 -4.98 20.49
C LYS A 238 11.93 -4.44 19.28
N HIS A 239 12.35 -4.81 18.07
CA HIS A 239 11.66 -4.43 16.84
C HIS A 239 10.20 -4.90 16.84
N TYR A 240 9.94 -6.15 17.31
CA TYR A 240 8.59 -6.63 17.49
C TYR A 240 7.78 -5.75 18.46
N LEU A 241 8.32 -5.43 19.65
CA LEU A 241 7.65 -4.59 20.62
C LEU A 241 7.35 -3.18 20.09
N ASP A 242 8.30 -2.56 19.40
CA ASP A 242 8.16 -1.22 18.82
C ASP A 242 7.09 -1.19 17.71
N SER A 243 6.85 -2.31 17.05
CA SER A 243 5.84 -2.44 16.00
C SER A 243 4.40 -2.60 16.53
N ILE A 244 4.21 -2.88 17.82
CA ILE A 244 2.87 -3.05 18.41
C ILE A 244 2.19 -1.69 18.53
N LEU A 245 1.03 -1.55 17.93
CA LEU A 245 0.21 -0.34 17.97
C LEU A 245 -1.00 -0.47 18.90
N ARG A 246 -1.50 -1.68 19.06
CA ARG A 246 -2.61 -2.04 19.97
C ARG A 246 -2.38 -3.45 20.53
N GLY A 247 -2.85 -3.69 21.76
CA GLY A 247 -2.81 -5.01 22.41
C GLY A 247 -1.53 -5.29 23.17
N THR A 248 -1.32 -6.55 23.52
CA THR A 248 -0.17 -7.04 24.28
C THR A 248 0.66 -8.00 23.43
N PRO A 249 2.00 -8.09 23.66
CA PRO A 249 2.85 -8.98 22.89
C PRO A 249 2.34 -10.42 22.82
N CYS A 250 2.38 -10.99 21.63
CA CYS A 250 2.01 -12.39 21.36
C CYS A 250 3.18 -13.12 20.73
N ASN A 251 3.72 -14.14 21.41
CA ASN A 251 4.79 -15.00 20.89
C ASN A 251 4.27 -16.37 20.40
N ARG A 252 2.94 -16.48 20.20
CA ARG A 252 2.27 -17.68 19.69
C ARG A 252 1.65 -17.35 18.35
N PRO A 253 2.34 -17.60 17.23
CA PRO A 253 1.77 -17.37 15.91
C PRO A 253 0.56 -18.26 15.68
N ARG A 254 -0.48 -17.70 15.06
CA ARG A 254 -1.59 -18.48 14.52
C ARG A 254 -1.18 -18.97 13.13
N LEU A 255 -1.25 -20.28 12.95
CA LEU A 255 -0.90 -20.91 11.67
C LEU A 255 -2.19 -21.25 10.92
N GLU A 256 -2.34 -20.73 9.73
CA GLU A 256 -3.46 -21.03 8.83
C GLU A 256 -2.98 -21.63 7.52
N SER A 257 -3.84 -22.41 6.89
CA SER A 257 -3.59 -22.93 5.55
C SER A 257 -3.89 -21.85 4.51
N VAL A 258 -2.92 -20.94 4.31
CA VAL A 258 -2.99 -19.88 3.30
C VAL A 258 -2.03 -20.17 2.15
N PRO A 259 -2.39 -19.84 0.90
CA PRO A 259 -1.48 -20.05 -0.23
C PRO A 259 -0.28 -19.10 -0.11
N VAL A 260 0.92 -19.62 -0.29
CA VAL A 260 2.18 -18.85 -0.21
C VAL A 260 3.05 -19.17 -1.41
N GLU A 261 3.46 -18.12 -2.13
CA GLU A 261 4.61 -18.12 -3.02
C GLU A 261 5.58 -17.05 -2.48
N LEU A 262 6.84 -17.45 -2.27
CA LEU A 262 7.84 -16.54 -1.69
C LEU A 262 8.37 -15.58 -2.76
N PRO A 263 8.70 -14.30 -2.44
CA PRO A 263 9.28 -13.33 -3.38
C PRO A 263 10.76 -13.64 -3.70
N TRP A 264 11.07 -14.89 -4.04
CA TRP A 264 12.42 -15.39 -4.26
C TRP A 264 12.49 -16.20 -5.55
N PRO A 265 13.59 -16.11 -6.32
CA PRO A 265 14.70 -15.17 -6.11
C PRO A 265 14.27 -13.70 -6.34
N PRO A 266 14.90 -12.77 -5.63
CA PRO A 266 14.59 -11.35 -5.80
C PRO A 266 15.05 -10.88 -7.19
N PRO A 267 14.58 -9.69 -7.66
CA PRO A 267 15.11 -9.06 -8.85
C PRO A 267 16.59 -8.69 -8.68
N GLU A 268 17.31 -8.49 -9.79
CA GLU A 268 18.72 -8.09 -9.75
C GLU A 268 18.94 -6.75 -9.07
N ARG A 269 17.98 -5.84 -9.18
CA ARG A 269 17.94 -4.58 -8.44
C ARG A 269 16.74 -4.59 -7.53
N ILE A 270 16.99 -4.53 -6.24
CA ILE A 270 15.96 -4.34 -5.23
C ILE A 270 15.61 -2.85 -5.22
N GLY A 271 14.35 -2.53 -5.53
CA GLY A 271 13.86 -1.16 -5.59
C GLY A 271 12.41 -1.04 -5.12
N SER A 272 11.76 0.06 -5.45
CA SER A 272 10.32 0.21 -5.22
C SER A 272 9.53 -0.72 -6.14
N ILE A 273 8.24 -0.92 -5.85
CA ILE A 273 7.33 -1.67 -6.73
C ILE A 273 7.37 -1.14 -8.16
N TYR A 274 7.50 0.16 -8.33
CA TYR A 274 7.60 0.79 -9.65
C TYR A 274 8.83 0.32 -10.42
N GLU A 275 9.99 0.19 -9.76
CA GLU A 275 11.22 -0.29 -10.37
C GLU A 275 11.14 -1.79 -10.67
N MET A 276 10.63 -2.59 -9.74
CA MET A 276 10.45 -4.03 -9.94
C MET A 276 9.50 -4.31 -11.11
N GLN A 277 8.38 -3.61 -11.19
CA GLN A 277 7.40 -3.78 -12.26
C GLN A 277 7.90 -3.33 -13.65
N THR A 278 9.03 -2.60 -13.73
CA THR A 278 9.68 -2.37 -15.05
C THR A 278 10.19 -3.65 -15.68
N LEU A 279 10.46 -4.68 -14.89
CA LEU A 279 10.97 -5.98 -15.33
C LEU A 279 9.86 -6.90 -15.86
N ALA A 280 8.59 -6.64 -15.52
CA ALA A 280 7.47 -7.42 -16.04
C ALA A 280 7.27 -7.17 -17.54
N GLN A 281 7.02 -8.23 -18.32
CA GLN A 281 6.71 -8.11 -19.75
C GLN A 281 5.29 -7.60 -19.96
N LYS A 282 4.35 -8.05 -19.16
CA LYS A 282 2.94 -7.69 -19.24
C LYS A 282 2.65 -6.46 -18.36
N LYS A 283 2.32 -5.32 -19.00
CA LYS A 283 2.07 -4.04 -18.34
C LYS A 283 0.78 -3.38 -18.89
N PRO A 284 -0.39 -3.97 -18.62
CA PRO A 284 -1.63 -3.51 -19.24
C PRO A 284 -2.01 -2.10 -18.82
N LEU A 285 -1.69 -1.68 -17.59
CA LEU A 285 -2.09 -0.36 -17.08
C LEU A 285 -1.13 0.76 -17.51
N ALA A 286 0.17 0.49 -17.54
CA ALA A 286 1.14 1.46 -18.03
C ALA A 286 0.98 1.73 -19.55
N GLN A 287 0.47 0.74 -20.31
CA GLN A 287 0.24 0.83 -21.74
C GLN A 287 -1.17 1.33 -22.10
N ALA A 288 -2.11 1.33 -21.16
CA ALA A 288 -3.45 1.85 -21.37
C ALA A 288 -3.38 3.35 -21.69
N ARG A 289 -3.82 3.75 -22.90
CA ARG A 289 -3.85 5.14 -23.38
C ARG A 289 -5.11 5.87 -22.94
#